data_eb78109946bf6a928a008c05af1e92b6
#
_entry.id   eb78109946bf6a928a008c05af1e92b6
#
_cell.length_a   1.000
_cell.length_b   1.000
_cell.length_c   1.000
_cell.angle_alpha   90.00
_cell.angle_beta   90.00
_cell.angle_gamma   90.00
#
_symmetry.space_group_name_H-M   'P 1'
#
loop_
_entity.id
_entity.type
_entity.pdbx_description
1 polymer ?
#
loop_
_entity_poly.entity_id
_entity_poly.type
_entity_poly.pdbx_seq_one_letter_code
_entity_poly.pdbx_strand_id
1 'polypeptide(L)'
;MQIVIGNVLSADEISLVREALAGATFVDGRATAGFAARLVKHNMQVEGSDLETLRTLIAKRILDNEIFRLAVRPKALTPLLLSRYENKMRYGSHVDDALMHGMRTDVSFTLFLSDPGSYNGGELVIESAAGEDPIKLDAGSLIAYPSTALHRVNDVTSGERLAAVGWARSYIRDPARREMLFDLDTARRQMFAREGKSTEYDLVAKSLANLMRMWAED
;
A
#
# COMPACT_ATOMS: atom_id res chain seq x y z
N MET A 1 -0.40 -0.82 -12.82
CA MET A 1 0.35 0.37 -12.30
C MET A 1 0.88 0.08 -10.91
N GLN A 2 2.16 0.36 -10.68
CA GLN A 2 2.83 0.44 -9.37
C GLN A 2 3.10 1.92 -9.10
N ILE A 3 2.87 2.41 -7.89
CA ILE A 3 3.02 3.84 -7.57
C ILE A 3 3.63 4.03 -6.17
N VAL A 4 4.61 4.93 -6.10
CA VAL A 4 5.22 5.38 -4.84
C VAL A 4 4.62 6.73 -4.45
N ILE A 5 4.25 6.86 -3.18
CA ILE A 5 3.62 8.06 -2.62
C ILE A 5 4.43 8.48 -1.39
N GLY A 6 5.09 9.62 -1.47
CA GLY A 6 5.85 10.18 -0.35
C GLY A 6 4.94 10.91 0.65
N ASN A 7 5.44 11.07 1.88
CA ASN A 7 4.83 11.90 2.92
C ASN A 7 3.34 11.57 3.22
N VAL A 8 2.98 10.28 3.24
CA VAL A 8 1.65 9.83 3.68
C VAL A 8 1.46 10.08 5.17
N LEU A 9 2.54 9.92 5.96
CA LEU A 9 2.63 10.35 7.34
C LEU A 9 3.67 11.47 7.47
N SER A 10 3.40 12.45 8.34
CA SER A 10 4.38 13.47 8.74
C SER A 10 5.44 12.89 9.67
N ALA A 11 6.55 13.63 9.88
CA ALA A 11 7.61 13.23 10.80
C ALA A 11 7.10 13.02 12.23
N ASP A 12 6.20 13.89 12.70
CA ASP A 12 5.60 13.79 14.04
C ASP A 12 4.71 12.53 14.14
N GLU A 13 3.93 12.23 13.10
CA GLU A 13 3.11 11.03 13.06
C GLU A 13 3.94 9.76 13.01
N ILE A 14 5.06 9.76 12.27
CA ILE A 14 6.01 8.63 12.25
C ILE A 14 6.60 8.41 13.65
N SER A 15 6.99 9.48 14.35
CA SER A 15 7.53 9.41 15.71
C SER A 15 6.49 8.81 16.67
N LEU A 16 5.25 9.27 16.63
CA LEU A 16 4.14 8.75 17.42
C LEU A 16 3.87 7.28 17.13
N VAL A 17 3.86 6.90 15.84
CA VAL A 17 3.67 5.49 15.42
C VAL A 17 4.79 4.60 15.95
N ARG A 18 6.04 5.02 15.83
CA ARG A 18 7.21 4.24 16.29
C ARG A 18 7.25 4.10 17.80
N GLU A 19 6.92 5.15 18.55
CA GLU A 19 6.81 5.11 20.01
C GLU A 19 5.73 4.11 20.46
N ALA A 20 4.56 4.16 19.84
CA ALA A 20 3.49 3.21 20.13
C ALA A 20 3.87 1.76 19.79
N LEU A 21 4.58 1.54 18.68
CA LEU A 21 5.07 0.21 18.28
C LEU A 21 6.16 -0.32 19.20
N ALA A 22 7.00 0.54 19.78
CA ALA A 22 8.03 0.12 20.74
C ALA A 22 7.44 -0.48 22.03
N GLY A 23 6.25 -0.05 22.45
CA GLY A 23 5.52 -0.58 23.60
C GLY A 23 4.53 -1.72 23.27
N ALA A 24 4.39 -2.11 22.00
CA ALA A 24 3.39 -3.07 21.58
C ALA A 24 3.80 -4.54 21.78
N THR A 25 2.80 -5.40 21.97
CA THR A 25 2.98 -6.85 21.96
C THR A 25 3.02 -7.35 20.51
N PHE A 26 4.07 -8.07 20.15
CA PHE A 26 4.22 -8.69 18.83
C PHE A 26 4.13 -10.20 18.93
N VAL A 27 3.37 -10.79 18.00
CA VAL A 27 3.17 -12.23 17.87
C VAL A 27 3.64 -12.71 16.49
N ASP A 28 3.77 -14.04 16.33
CA ASP A 28 4.17 -14.65 15.06
C ASP A 28 3.21 -14.30 13.92
N GLY A 29 3.72 -13.61 12.89
CA GLY A 29 2.93 -13.16 11.76
C GLY A 29 2.40 -14.27 10.84
N ARG A 30 2.85 -15.51 11.00
CA ARG A 30 2.36 -16.67 10.21
C ARG A 30 0.86 -16.90 10.37
N ALA A 31 0.28 -16.47 11.50
CA ALA A 31 -1.16 -16.62 11.77
C ALA A 31 -2.05 -15.88 10.76
N THR A 32 -1.54 -14.81 10.13
CA THR A 32 -2.29 -13.99 9.17
C THR A 32 -2.02 -14.37 7.70
N ALA A 33 -1.25 -15.43 7.44
CA ALA A 33 -0.90 -15.87 6.10
C ALA A 33 -1.72 -17.07 5.66
N GLY A 34 -2.08 -17.11 4.37
CA GLY A 34 -2.69 -18.26 3.72
C GLY A 34 -1.78 -19.50 3.73
N PHE A 35 -2.32 -20.63 3.31
CA PHE A 35 -1.68 -21.95 3.46
C PHE A 35 -0.23 -22.02 2.92
N ALA A 36 0.00 -21.58 1.68
CA ALA A 36 1.34 -21.63 1.07
C ALA A 36 2.26 -20.51 1.57
N ALA A 37 1.74 -19.30 1.69
CA ALA A 37 2.50 -18.13 2.13
C ALA A 37 3.01 -18.26 3.57
N ARG A 38 2.29 -18.99 4.43
CA ARG A 38 2.70 -19.31 5.81
C ARG A 38 4.03 -20.05 5.90
N LEU A 39 4.34 -20.88 4.92
CA LEU A 39 5.57 -21.70 4.91
C LEU A 39 6.84 -20.84 4.72
N VAL A 40 6.70 -19.68 4.10
CA VAL A 40 7.80 -18.76 3.76
C VAL A 40 7.76 -17.46 4.57
N LYS A 41 6.79 -17.31 5.47
CA LYS A 41 6.62 -16.11 6.31
C LYS A 41 7.35 -16.27 7.63
N HIS A 42 8.27 -15.35 7.90
CA HIS A 42 8.99 -15.25 9.17
C HIS A 42 9.09 -13.77 9.54
N ASN A 43 8.08 -13.28 10.26
CA ASN A 43 8.01 -11.91 10.78
C ASN A 43 7.13 -11.88 12.03
N MET A 44 7.13 -10.76 12.70
CA MET A 44 6.24 -10.48 13.83
C MET A 44 5.19 -9.47 13.44
N GLN A 45 4.02 -9.52 14.07
CA GLN A 45 2.92 -8.57 13.86
C GLN A 45 2.32 -8.16 15.20
N VAL A 46 1.80 -6.92 15.28
CA VAL A 46 1.11 -6.44 16.48
C VAL A 46 -0.14 -7.27 16.73
N GLU A 47 -0.28 -7.77 17.96
CA GLU A 47 -1.37 -8.64 18.36
C GLU A 47 -2.73 -7.93 18.36
N GLY A 48 -3.72 -8.62 17.83
CA GLY A 48 -5.16 -8.33 18.00
C GLY A 48 -5.56 -6.88 17.76
N SER A 49 -6.40 -6.38 18.67
CA SER A 49 -6.92 -4.99 18.66
C SER A 49 -5.95 -3.97 19.25
N ASP A 50 -4.78 -4.40 19.73
CA ASP A 50 -3.78 -3.47 20.21
C ASP A 50 -3.47 -2.43 19.13
N LEU A 51 -3.37 -1.18 19.52
CA LEU A 51 -3.12 -0.07 18.62
C LEU A 51 -4.21 0.17 17.54
N GLU A 52 -5.49 -0.17 17.79
CA GLU A 52 -6.57 0.07 16.84
C GLU A 52 -6.73 1.56 16.49
N THR A 53 -6.55 2.44 17.47
CA THR A 53 -6.53 3.89 17.24
C THR A 53 -5.44 4.30 16.26
N LEU A 54 -4.26 3.66 16.36
CA LEU A 54 -3.13 3.90 15.47
C LEU A 54 -3.41 3.38 14.05
N ARG A 55 -3.98 2.18 13.92
CA ARG A 55 -4.40 1.62 12.62
C ARG A 55 -5.42 2.54 11.95
N THR A 56 -6.37 3.06 12.72
CA THR A 56 -7.39 4.01 12.23
C THR A 56 -6.76 5.31 11.75
N LEU A 57 -5.80 5.88 12.51
CA LEU A 57 -5.06 7.06 12.09
C LEU A 57 -4.34 6.82 10.76
N ILE A 58 -3.57 5.73 10.67
CA ILE A 58 -2.81 5.39 9.45
C ILE A 58 -3.76 5.19 8.27
N ALA A 59 -4.82 4.41 8.44
CA ALA A 59 -5.81 4.17 7.38
C ALA A 59 -6.45 5.48 6.90
N LYS A 60 -6.78 6.38 7.83
CA LYS A 60 -7.30 7.71 7.50
C LYS A 60 -6.31 8.51 6.66
N ARG A 61 -5.03 8.57 7.04
CA ARG A 61 -4.00 9.29 6.27
C ARG A 61 -3.82 8.72 4.86
N ILE A 62 -3.86 7.40 4.72
CA ILE A 62 -3.81 6.74 3.41
C ILE A 62 -5.04 7.13 2.56
N LEU A 63 -6.25 7.08 3.12
CA LEU A 63 -7.49 7.41 2.42
C LEU A 63 -7.64 8.91 2.13
N ASP A 64 -7.07 9.79 2.96
CA ASP A 64 -7.07 11.24 2.72
C ASP A 64 -6.04 11.64 1.65
N ASN A 65 -5.04 10.80 1.37
CA ASN A 65 -4.03 11.08 0.37
C ASN A 65 -4.64 11.09 -1.04
N GLU A 66 -4.49 12.22 -1.73
CA GLU A 66 -5.11 12.43 -3.03
C GLU A 66 -4.57 11.48 -4.10
N ILE A 67 -3.24 11.27 -4.14
CA ILE A 67 -2.61 10.37 -5.13
C ILE A 67 -3.08 8.94 -4.91
N PHE A 68 -3.14 8.48 -3.65
CA PHE A 68 -3.69 7.15 -3.34
C PHE A 68 -5.13 7.00 -3.82
N ARG A 69 -5.99 7.98 -3.54
CA ARG A 69 -7.39 7.96 -4.00
C ARG A 69 -7.51 7.90 -5.52
N LEU A 70 -6.67 8.64 -6.23
CA LEU A 70 -6.71 8.68 -7.69
C LEU A 70 -6.19 7.39 -8.33
N ALA A 71 -5.09 6.85 -7.82
CA ALA A 71 -4.44 5.66 -8.36
C ALA A 71 -5.19 4.37 -8.01
N VAL A 72 -5.64 4.25 -6.75
CA VAL A 72 -6.23 3.02 -6.21
C VAL A 72 -7.75 2.99 -6.37
N ARG A 73 -8.44 4.15 -6.37
CA ARG A 73 -9.91 4.25 -6.36
C ARG A 73 -10.53 3.36 -5.28
N PRO A 74 -10.11 3.53 -4.00
CA PRO A 74 -10.46 2.59 -2.95
C PRO A 74 -11.96 2.65 -2.62
N LYS A 75 -12.61 1.48 -2.57
CA LYS A 75 -13.96 1.29 -2.03
C LYS A 75 -13.88 0.97 -0.53
N ALA A 76 -12.92 0.14 -0.15
CA ALA A 76 -12.67 -0.26 1.23
C ALA A 76 -11.21 -0.70 1.39
N LEU A 77 -10.71 -0.65 2.63
CA LEU A 77 -9.44 -1.23 3.03
C LEU A 77 -9.68 -2.41 3.97
N THR A 78 -8.77 -3.38 3.96
CA THR A 78 -8.69 -4.37 5.05
C THR A 78 -8.19 -3.71 6.34
N PRO A 79 -8.38 -4.32 7.51
CA PRO A 79 -7.61 -3.96 8.70
C PRO A 79 -6.10 -3.97 8.40
N LEU A 80 -5.38 -2.97 8.89
CA LEU A 80 -3.94 -2.86 8.65
C LEU A 80 -3.16 -3.84 9.52
N LEU A 81 -2.16 -4.48 8.93
CA LEU A 81 -1.18 -5.30 9.65
C LEU A 81 0.06 -4.45 9.96
N LEU A 82 0.36 -4.25 11.24
CA LEU A 82 1.58 -3.59 11.69
C LEU A 82 2.66 -4.66 11.88
N SER A 83 3.65 -4.67 11.02
CA SER A 83 4.63 -5.75 10.88
C SER A 83 6.03 -5.30 11.29
N ARG A 84 6.78 -6.20 11.93
CA ARG A 84 8.18 -6.06 12.32
C ARG A 84 9.02 -7.17 11.74
N TYR A 85 10.18 -6.81 11.20
CA TYR A 85 11.21 -7.72 10.70
C TYR A 85 12.56 -7.36 11.32
N GLU A 86 13.26 -8.32 11.86
CA GLU A 86 14.60 -8.24 12.47
C GLU A 86 15.30 -9.60 12.42
N ASN A 87 16.58 -9.67 12.71
CA ASN A 87 17.28 -10.95 12.98
C ASN A 87 17.04 -12.04 11.90
N LYS A 88 17.27 -11.72 10.63
CA LYS A 88 17.06 -12.61 9.48
C LYS A 88 15.58 -12.95 9.21
N MET A 89 14.65 -12.20 9.78
CA MET A 89 13.25 -12.30 9.40
C MET A 89 13.05 -11.85 7.96
N ARG A 90 12.08 -12.52 7.29
CA ARG A 90 11.75 -12.32 5.88
C ARG A 90 10.31 -12.72 5.60
N TYR A 91 9.87 -12.46 4.41
CA TYR A 91 8.67 -13.07 3.85
C TYR A 91 8.98 -13.49 2.42
N GLY A 92 9.11 -14.78 2.18
CA GLY A 92 9.47 -15.34 0.87
C GLY A 92 8.45 -15.03 -0.21
N SER A 93 8.79 -15.35 -1.46
CA SER A 93 7.95 -15.04 -2.63
C SER A 93 6.56 -15.64 -2.49
N HIS A 94 5.54 -14.82 -2.69
CA HIS A 94 4.14 -15.19 -2.60
C HIS A 94 3.27 -14.20 -3.41
N VAL A 95 2.05 -14.59 -3.64
CA VAL A 95 0.97 -13.72 -4.11
C VAL A 95 -0.04 -13.57 -2.97
N ASP A 96 -0.63 -12.39 -2.85
CA ASP A 96 -1.66 -12.13 -1.85
C ASP A 96 -2.96 -12.90 -2.13
N ASP A 97 -3.66 -13.30 -1.08
CA ASP A 97 -4.96 -13.97 -1.22
C ASP A 97 -5.96 -13.04 -1.93
N ALA A 98 -6.68 -13.60 -2.91
CA ALA A 98 -7.65 -12.85 -3.72
C ALA A 98 -8.86 -12.34 -2.91
N LEU A 99 -9.15 -12.99 -1.78
CA LEU A 99 -10.23 -12.63 -0.86
C LEU A 99 -9.70 -12.60 0.57
N MET A 100 -9.82 -11.46 1.24
CA MET A 100 -9.48 -11.30 2.65
C MET A 100 -10.63 -10.64 3.41
N HIS A 101 -11.01 -11.18 4.57
CA HIS A 101 -12.13 -10.70 5.36
C HIS A 101 -13.44 -10.54 4.55
N GLY A 102 -13.70 -11.46 3.60
CA GLY A 102 -14.86 -11.41 2.71
C GLY A 102 -14.78 -10.33 1.61
N MET A 103 -13.65 -9.66 1.47
CA MET A 103 -13.43 -8.58 0.53
C MET A 103 -12.38 -8.98 -0.53
N ARG A 104 -12.66 -8.63 -1.80
CA ARG A 104 -11.67 -8.79 -2.89
C ARG A 104 -10.50 -7.83 -2.67
N THR A 105 -9.28 -8.33 -2.87
CA THR A 105 -8.04 -7.57 -2.80
C THR A 105 -7.55 -7.23 -4.20
N ASP A 106 -7.64 -5.96 -4.59
CA ASP A 106 -7.24 -5.51 -5.92
C ASP A 106 -5.86 -4.84 -5.93
N VAL A 107 -5.53 -4.16 -4.83
CA VAL A 107 -4.30 -3.41 -4.66
C VAL A 107 -3.73 -3.68 -3.28
N SER A 108 -2.48 -4.14 -3.25
CA SER A 108 -1.67 -4.27 -2.04
C SER A 108 -0.89 -2.98 -1.82
N PHE A 109 -0.68 -2.61 -0.56
CA PHE A 109 0.16 -1.47 -0.23
C PHE A 109 0.99 -1.71 1.01
N THR A 110 2.16 -1.10 1.02
CA THR A 110 3.09 -1.09 2.15
C THR A 110 3.47 0.35 2.47
N LEU A 111 3.18 0.80 3.68
CA LEU A 111 3.66 2.06 4.24
C LEU A 111 4.90 1.75 5.09
N PHE A 112 6.03 2.36 4.74
CA PHE A 112 7.30 2.18 5.44
C PHE A 112 7.31 3.05 6.70
N LEU A 113 7.73 2.48 7.83
CA LEU A 113 7.74 3.13 9.14
C LEU A 113 9.15 3.26 9.74
N SER A 114 10.14 2.55 9.20
CA SER A 114 11.56 2.67 9.56
C SER A 114 12.32 3.43 8.48
N ASP A 115 13.31 4.23 8.89
CA ASP A 115 14.22 4.87 7.94
C ASP A 115 15.05 3.82 7.20
N PRO A 116 15.27 3.96 5.87
CA PRO A 116 15.98 2.97 5.07
C PRO A 116 17.44 2.76 5.53
N GLY A 117 18.06 3.75 6.16
CA GLY A 117 19.41 3.65 6.73
C GLY A 117 19.47 2.98 8.11
N SER A 118 18.33 2.75 8.79
CA SER A 118 18.29 2.16 10.14
C SER A 118 18.33 0.64 10.17
N TYR A 119 18.23 -0.02 9.01
CA TYR A 119 18.29 -1.49 8.88
C TYR A 119 18.95 -1.90 7.57
N ASN A 120 19.49 -3.11 7.48
CA ASN A 120 20.08 -3.69 6.27
C ASN A 120 19.24 -4.85 5.76
N GLY A 121 19.15 -4.98 4.41
CA GLY A 121 18.22 -5.89 3.76
C GLY A 121 16.78 -5.40 3.88
N GLY A 122 15.83 -6.33 3.90
CA GLY A 122 14.42 -6.03 4.13
C GLY A 122 13.73 -5.26 2.98
N GLU A 123 14.31 -5.24 1.79
CA GLU A 123 13.66 -4.67 0.61
C GLU A 123 12.35 -5.42 0.32
N LEU A 124 11.30 -4.68 0.00
CA LEU A 124 10.14 -5.23 -0.68
C LEU A 124 10.52 -5.42 -2.15
N VAL A 125 10.50 -6.64 -2.64
CA VAL A 125 10.82 -6.95 -4.04
C VAL A 125 9.54 -7.35 -4.74
N ILE A 126 9.21 -6.66 -5.82
CA ILE A 126 8.06 -6.94 -6.68
C ILE A 126 8.56 -7.52 -7.99
N GLU A 127 8.02 -8.68 -8.38
CA GLU A 127 8.39 -9.37 -9.60
C GLU A 127 7.48 -8.93 -10.75
N SER A 128 8.06 -8.68 -11.91
CA SER A 128 7.36 -8.33 -13.15
C SER A 128 8.02 -8.99 -14.36
N ALA A 129 7.42 -8.89 -15.54
CA ALA A 129 8.03 -9.32 -16.79
C ALA A 129 9.33 -8.55 -17.12
N ALA A 130 9.53 -7.37 -16.57
CA ALA A 130 10.74 -6.56 -16.72
C ALA A 130 11.88 -6.96 -15.74
N GLY A 131 11.59 -7.85 -14.79
CA GLY A 131 12.50 -8.29 -13.74
C GLY A 131 12.01 -7.97 -12.34
N GLU A 132 12.93 -7.97 -11.39
CA GLU A 132 12.71 -7.68 -9.98
C GLU A 132 12.96 -6.20 -9.67
N ASP A 133 12.07 -5.60 -8.88
CA ASP A 133 12.17 -4.22 -8.42
C ASP A 133 12.31 -4.21 -6.88
N PRO A 134 13.54 -4.05 -6.34
CA PRO A 134 13.77 -3.95 -4.91
C PRO A 134 13.45 -2.54 -4.40
N ILE A 135 12.55 -2.44 -3.45
CA ILE A 135 11.98 -1.20 -2.95
C ILE A 135 12.28 -1.03 -1.47
N LYS A 136 12.88 0.12 -1.13
CA LYS A 136 13.18 0.52 0.24
C LYS A 136 13.01 2.05 0.33
N LEU A 137 11.89 2.49 0.89
CA LEU A 137 11.48 3.89 0.91
C LEU A 137 11.73 4.54 2.28
N ASP A 138 11.77 5.87 2.28
CA ASP A 138 11.81 6.67 3.49
C ASP A 138 10.57 6.41 4.35
N ALA A 139 10.74 6.53 5.67
CA ALA A 139 9.64 6.42 6.62
C ALA A 139 8.52 7.42 6.28
N GLY A 140 7.28 6.97 6.36
CA GLY A 140 6.10 7.77 5.95
C GLY A 140 5.76 7.69 4.48
N SER A 141 6.58 7.01 3.66
CA SER A 141 6.28 6.76 2.24
C SER A 141 5.58 5.42 2.04
N LEU A 142 4.71 5.36 1.05
CA LEU A 142 3.89 4.21 0.72
C LEU A 142 4.15 3.77 -0.71
N ILE A 143 4.16 2.46 -0.95
CA ILE A 143 4.03 1.89 -2.28
C ILE A 143 2.70 1.14 -2.38
N ALA A 144 2.00 1.34 -3.50
CA ALA A 144 0.82 0.57 -3.89
C ALA A 144 1.08 -0.17 -5.21
N TYR A 145 0.69 -1.45 -5.27
CA TYR A 145 0.93 -2.33 -6.42
C TYR A 145 -0.23 -3.33 -6.58
N PRO A 146 -0.40 -3.94 -7.77
CA PRO A 146 -1.46 -4.93 -7.97
C PRO A 146 -1.28 -6.14 -7.03
N SER A 147 -2.34 -6.56 -6.34
CA SER A 147 -2.31 -7.75 -5.46
C SER A 147 -2.03 -9.06 -6.21
N THR A 148 -2.06 -9.03 -7.54
CA THR A 148 -1.73 -10.15 -8.42
C THR A 148 -0.23 -10.34 -8.64
N ALA A 149 0.61 -9.40 -8.20
CA ALA A 149 2.05 -9.48 -8.39
C ALA A 149 2.68 -10.46 -7.39
N LEU A 150 3.61 -11.30 -7.86
CA LEU A 150 4.53 -12.01 -6.98
C LEU A 150 5.45 -11.01 -6.29
N HIS A 151 5.62 -11.16 -4.99
CA HIS A 151 6.47 -10.27 -4.22
C HIS A 151 7.02 -10.96 -2.98
N ARG A 152 8.07 -10.36 -2.40
CA ARG A 152 8.72 -10.85 -1.19
C ARG A 152 9.29 -9.70 -0.35
N VAL A 153 9.60 -9.96 0.91
CA VAL A 153 10.45 -9.12 1.75
C VAL A 153 11.75 -9.88 1.98
N ASN A 154 12.87 -9.31 1.54
CA ASN A 154 14.20 -9.88 1.75
C ASN A 154 14.55 -9.97 3.24
N ASP A 155 15.56 -10.79 3.57
CA ASP A 155 16.05 -10.94 4.94
C ASP A 155 16.50 -9.60 5.51
N VAL A 156 16.01 -9.23 6.70
CA VAL A 156 16.57 -8.11 7.47
C VAL A 156 17.80 -8.63 8.22
N THR A 157 18.98 -8.23 7.77
CA THR A 157 20.26 -8.75 8.30
C THR A 157 20.74 -8.00 9.54
N SER A 158 20.34 -6.74 9.72
CA SER A 158 20.57 -5.94 10.93
C SER A 158 19.54 -4.81 11.04
N GLY A 159 19.35 -4.31 12.26
CA GLY A 159 18.33 -3.29 12.56
C GLY A 159 16.90 -3.85 12.57
N GLU A 160 15.93 -2.94 12.51
CA GLU A 160 14.51 -3.24 12.59
C GLU A 160 13.73 -2.57 11.45
N ARG A 161 13.01 -3.38 10.67
CA ARG A 161 12.09 -2.88 9.64
C ARG A 161 10.66 -2.93 10.15
N LEU A 162 10.05 -1.78 10.33
CA LEU A 162 8.62 -1.61 10.65
C LEU A 162 7.84 -1.20 9.39
N ALA A 163 6.65 -1.75 9.22
CA ALA A 163 5.77 -1.41 8.11
C ALA A 163 4.30 -1.61 8.50
N ALA A 164 3.41 -0.78 7.94
CA ALA A 164 1.99 -1.03 7.90
C ALA A 164 1.61 -1.56 6.52
N VAL A 165 0.98 -2.73 6.49
CA VAL A 165 0.58 -3.43 5.25
C VAL A 165 -0.94 -3.55 5.22
N GLY A 166 -1.52 -3.38 4.05
CA GLY A 166 -2.94 -3.53 3.85
C GLY A 166 -3.31 -3.75 2.39
N TRP A 167 -4.59 -4.02 2.17
CA TRP A 167 -5.16 -4.26 0.85
C TRP A 167 -6.38 -3.38 0.64
N ALA A 168 -6.55 -2.93 -0.59
CA ALA A 168 -7.69 -2.16 -1.01
C ALA A 168 -8.56 -2.98 -1.98
N ARG A 169 -9.87 -3.01 -1.72
CA ARG A 169 -10.85 -3.25 -2.75
C ARG A 169 -11.03 -1.95 -3.53
N SER A 170 -10.80 -2.00 -4.83
CA SER A 170 -11.02 -0.84 -5.70
C SER A 170 -12.43 -0.83 -6.26
N TYR A 171 -12.99 0.36 -6.50
CA TYR A 171 -14.17 0.50 -7.37
C TYR A 171 -13.89 0.01 -8.78
N ILE A 172 -12.63 0.07 -9.23
CA ILE A 172 -12.21 -0.36 -10.56
C ILE A 172 -11.34 -1.60 -10.43
N ARG A 173 -11.90 -2.77 -10.77
CA ARG A 173 -11.22 -4.07 -10.64
C ARG A 173 -10.00 -4.18 -11.54
N ASP A 174 -10.13 -3.77 -12.79
CA ASP A 174 -9.11 -3.91 -13.82
C ASP A 174 -7.94 -2.91 -13.59
N PRO A 175 -6.69 -3.37 -13.43
CA PRO A 175 -5.55 -2.49 -13.19
C PRO A 175 -5.23 -1.58 -14.39
N ALA A 176 -5.47 -2.00 -15.63
CA ALA A 176 -5.24 -1.17 -16.80
C ALA A 176 -6.27 -0.01 -16.86
N ARG A 177 -7.53 -0.28 -16.50
CA ARG A 177 -8.55 0.77 -16.39
C ARG A 177 -8.22 1.77 -15.27
N ARG A 178 -7.70 1.31 -14.13
CA ARG A 178 -7.24 2.22 -13.06
C ARG A 178 -6.14 3.16 -13.55
N GLU A 179 -5.18 2.61 -14.29
CA GLU A 179 -4.08 3.38 -14.87
C GLU A 179 -4.58 4.42 -15.86
N MET A 180 -5.44 4.04 -16.80
CA MET A 180 -6.07 4.99 -17.74
C MET A 180 -6.82 6.11 -17.03
N LEU A 181 -7.59 5.81 -15.99
CA LEU A 181 -8.31 6.82 -15.20
C LEU A 181 -7.35 7.75 -14.43
N PHE A 182 -6.23 7.21 -13.94
CA PHE A 182 -5.20 8.00 -13.26
C PHE A 182 -4.53 8.98 -14.22
N ASP A 183 -4.15 8.52 -15.42
CA ASP A 183 -3.52 9.34 -16.47
C ASP A 183 -4.46 10.45 -16.94
N LEU A 184 -5.72 10.10 -17.23
CA LEU A 184 -6.74 11.08 -17.64
C LEU A 184 -7.02 12.13 -16.57
N ASP A 185 -7.07 11.73 -15.30
CA ASP A 185 -7.29 12.67 -14.18
C ASP A 185 -6.07 13.56 -13.97
N THR A 186 -4.87 13.01 -14.12
CA THR A 186 -3.62 13.77 -14.08
C THR A 186 -3.58 14.82 -15.20
N ALA A 187 -3.88 14.43 -16.44
CA ALA A 187 -3.94 15.34 -17.58
C ALA A 187 -5.00 16.43 -17.36
N ARG A 188 -6.20 16.06 -16.91
CA ARG A 188 -7.29 17.00 -16.61
C ARG A 188 -6.88 18.05 -15.57
N ARG A 189 -6.17 17.62 -14.51
CA ARG A 189 -5.70 18.53 -13.45
C ARG A 189 -4.63 19.48 -13.95
N GLN A 190 -3.70 18.99 -14.77
CA GLN A 190 -2.66 19.83 -15.38
C GLN A 190 -3.28 20.87 -16.35
N MET A 191 -4.29 20.46 -17.14
CA MET A 191 -5.04 21.39 -17.99
C MET A 191 -5.70 22.50 -17.15
N PHE A 192 -6.39 22.12 -16.08
CA PHE A 192 -7.04 23.08 -15.19
C PHE A 192 -6.04 24.06 -14.53
N ALA A 193 -4.90 23.54 -14.06
CA ALA A 193 -3.87 24.35 -13.43
C ALA A 193 -3.24 25.36 -14.40
N ARG A 194 -3.15 25.01 -15.68
CA ARG A 194 -2.55 25.84 -16.72
C ARG A 194 -3.53 26.86 -17.32
N GLU A 195 -4.77 26.47 -17.59
CA GLU A 195 -5.72 27.24 -18.41
C GLU A 195 -7.06 27.51 -17.70
N GLY A 196 -7.27 26.91 -16.52
CA GLY A 196 -8.56 26.96 -15.84
C GLY A 196 -9.60 26.07 -16.54
N LYS A 197 -10.87 26.44 -16.41
CA LYS A 197 -11.99 25.72 -17.02
C LYS A 197 -12.13 26.10 -18.50
N SER A 198 -11.78 25.18 -19.40
CA SER A 198 -11.91 25.29 -20.83
C SER A 198 -12.88 24.24 -21.39
N THR A 199 -13.23 24.36 -22.69
CA THR A 199 -14.07 23.36 -23.38
C THR A 199 -13.39 22.00 -23.41
N GLU A 200 -12.08 21.95 -23.62
CA GLU A 200 -11.27 20.74 -23.62
C GLU A 200 -11.26 20.11 -22.24
N TYR A 201 -11.07 20.91 -21.19
CA TYR A 201 -11.18 20.43 -19.81
C TYR A 201 -12.56 19.79 -19.55
N ASP A 202 -13.64 20.42 -19.97
CA ASP A 202 -15.00 19.90 -19.78
C ASP A 202 -15.22 18.57 -20.52
N LEU A 203 -14.66 18.40 -21.72
CA LEU A 203 -14.72 17.15 -22.47
C LEU A 203 -13.96 16.02 -21.78
N VAL A 204 -12.75 16.31 -21.30
CA VAL A 204 -11.95 15.32 -20.55
C VAL A 204 -12.63 14.97 -19.22
N ALA A 205 -13.13 15.96 -18.49
CA ALA A 205 -13.85 15.76 -17.23
C ALA A 205 -15.12 14.91 -17.41
N LYS A 206 -15.90 15.19 -18.48
CA LYS A 206 -17.07 14.39 -18.85
C LYS A 206 -16.69 12.95 -19.19
N SER A 207 -15.65 12.76 -19.99
CA SER A 207 -15.19 11.43 -20.39
C SER A 207 -14.72 10.63 -19.17
N LEU A 208 -13.92 11.21 -18.30
CA LEU A 208 -13.46 10.60 -17.05
C LEU A 208 -14.64 10.18 -16.16
N ALA A 209 -15.63 11.07 -15.97
CA ALA A 209 -16.81 10.76 -15.16
C ALA A 209 -17.65 9.62 -15.75
N ASN A 210 -17.75 9.54 -17.09
CA ASN A 210 -18.49 8.48 -17.76
C ASN A 210 -17.73 7.14 -17.73
N LEU A 211 -16.41 7.14 -17.91
CA LEU A 211 -15.57 5.93 -17.73
C LEU A 211 -15.68 5.39 -16.31
N MET A 212 -15.70 6.27 -15.30
CA MET A 212 -15.96 5.85 -13.91
C MET A 212 -17.31 5.16 -13.77
N ARG A 213 -18.40 5.72 -14.34
CA ARG A 213 -19.75 5.10 -14.30
C ARG A 213 -19.78 3.73 -15.02
N MET A 214 -19.05 3.59 -16.12
CA MET A 214 -19.02 2.36 -16.92
C MET A 214 -18.21 1.24 -16.24
N TRP A 215 -17.19 1.60 -15.47
CA TRP A 215 -16.21 0.63 -14.96
C TRP A 215 -16.27 0.40 -13.45
N ALA A 216 -16.96 1.25 -12.71
CA ALA A 216 -17.10 1.06 -11.26
C ALA A 216 -17.97 -0.17 -10.97
N GLU A 217 -17.51 -0.98 -10.03
CA GLU A 217 -18.19 -2.18 -9.53
C GLU A 217 -18.60 -1.98 -8.07
N ASP A 218 -19.82 -2.36 -7.73
CA ASP A 218 -20.34 -2.38 -6.36
C ASP A 218 -19.82 -3.55 -5.50
#